data_94d6ae635702dbeea864c3381c8ca711
#
_entry.id   94d6ae635702dbeea864c3381c8ca711
#
_cell.length_a   1.000
_cell.length_b   1.000
_cell.length_c   1.000
_cell.angle_alpha   90.00
_cell.angle_beta   90.00
_cell.angle_gamma   90.00
#
_symmetry.space_group_name_H-M   'P 1'
#
loop_
_entity.id
_entity.type
_entity.pdbx_description
1 polymer ?
#
loop_
_entity_poly.entity_id
_entity_poly.type
_entity_poly.pdbx_seq_one_letter_code
_entity_poly.pdbx_strand_id
1 'polypeptide(L)'
;VSVLKDPPENILRIRPGQFAFLMTLESVTIPNDALALISIRAGYKFKGLINVSGFHVDPGWSGKLLFSVYNAGPTVVTLKRGEPMFLIVYADLDRASKKTYNGKSKGQVDIDASLLENMTEQVFSPLMLQRQLAEIEKIATATASTVSVATKTLISIVGLLLAFYAILATFAPGSLGVVLAKTLESAGYEIKQKQSEA
;
A
#
# COMPACT_ATOMS: atom_id res chain seq x y z
N VAL A 1 11.22 -8.02 -3.33
CA VAL A 1 10.88 -9.09 -4.31
C VAL A 1 11.77 -10.28 -4.03
N SER A 2 11.18 -11.43 -3.67
CA SER A 2 11.94 -12.66 -3.49
C SER A 2 11.84 -13.48 -4.77
N VAL A 3 12.94 -13.64 -5.46
CA VAL A 3 13.02 -14.56 -6.61
C VAL A 3 13.39 -15.93 -6.05
N LEU A 4 12.41 -16.82 -6.00
CA LEU A 4 12.63 -18.19 -5.59
C LEU A 4 12.94 -19.02 -6.85
N LYS A 5 14.22 -19.16 -7.19
CA LYS A 5 14.64 -20.07 -8.26
C LYS A 5 14.31 -21.52 -7.90
N ASP A 6 14.60 -21.91 -6.66
CA ASP A 6 14.27 -23.21 -6.09
C ASP A 6 13.89 -23.03 -4.62
N PRO A 7 12.61 -22.89 -4.29
CA PRO A 7 12.18 -22.80 -2.90
C PRO A 7 12.53 -24.13 -2.18
N PRO A 8 13.04 -24.08 -0.94
CA PRO A 8 13.51 -25.26 -0.22
C PRO A 8 12.44 -26.33 -0.04
N GLU A 9 11.16 -25.98 -0.16
CA GLU A 9 10.04 -26.93 -0.03
C GLU A 9 9.32 -27.19 -1.36
N ASN A 10 9.83 -26.73 -2.51
CA ASN A 10 9.12 -26.73 -3.79
C ASN A 10 7.72 -26.07 -3.74
N ILE A 11 7.52 -25.16 -2.81
CA ILE A 11 6.26 -24.48 -2.55
C ILE A 11 6.45 -22.96 -2.65
N LEU A 12 5.61 -22.34 -3.48
CA LEU A 12 5.49 -20.87 -3.57
C LEU A 12 4.16 -20.43 -2.93
N ARG A 13 4.21 -19.46 -2.03
CA ARG A 13 3.02 -18.88 -1.39
C ARG A 13 2.85 -17.44 -1.87
N ILE A 14 1.75 -17.19 -2.59
CA ILE A 14 1.38 -15.85 -3.09
C ILE A 14 0.32 -15.28 -2.16
N ARG A 15 0.68 -14.26 -1.41
CA ARG A 15 -0.22 -13.58 -0.47
C ARG A 15 -1.25 -12.71 -1.20
N PRO A 16 -2.39 -12.38 -0.57
CA PRO A 16 -3.31 -11.39 -1.10
C PRO A 16 -2.60 -10.10 -1.50
N GLY A 17 -2.90 -9.59 -2.70
CA GLY A 17 -2.26 -8.40 -3.25
C GLY A 17 -0.80 -8.58 -3.72
N GLN A 18 -0.30 -9.81 -3.76
CA GLN A 18 1.06 -10.08 -4.24
C GLN A 18 1.06 -10.44 -5.72
N PHE A 19 2.01 -9.88 -6.44
CA PHE A 19 2.36 -10.23 -7.81
C PHE A 19 3.51 -11.23 -7.83
N ALA A 20 3.52 -12.16 -8.80
CA ALA A 20 4.59 -13.13 -8.97
C ALA A 20 4.82 -13.47 -10.45
N PHE A 21 6.06 -13.78 -10.80
CA PHE A 21 6.39 -14.43 -12.07
C PHE A 21 6.46 -15.94 -11.86
N LEU A 22 5.90 -16.68 -12.80
CA LEU A 22 5.88 -18.13 -12.82
C LEU A 22 6.36 -18.60 -14.20
N MET A 23 7.38 -19.46 -14.21
CA MET A 23 7.89 -20.06 -15.43
C MET A 23 7.50 -21.54 -15.48
N THR A 24 7.09 -22.00 -16.64
CA THR A 24 6.76 -23.42 -16.86
C THR A 24 7.99 -24.30 -16.74
N LEU A 25 7.79 -25.52 -16.28
CA LEU A 25 8.82 -26.57 -16.38
C LEU A 25 8.95 -27.04 -17.83
N GLU A 26 7.82 -27.13 -18.53
CA GLU A 26 7.70 -27.56 -19.91
C GLU A 26 8.18 -26.48 -20.87
N SER A 27 8.78 -26.92 -21.95
CA SER A 27 8.98 -26.10 -23.16
C SER A 27 7.91 -26.45 -24.18
N VAL A 28 7.33 -25.45 -24.81
CA VAL A 28 6.33 -25.62 -25.86
C VAL A 28 6.85 -25.11 -27.20
N THR A 29 6.43 -25.76 -28.28
CA THR A 29 6.69 -25.28 -29.65
C THR A 29 5.35 -25.18 -30.35
N ILE A 30 5.06 -24.00 -30.88
CA ILE A 30 3.83 -23.72 -31.62
C ILE A 30 4.20 -23.72 -33.11
N PRO A 31 3.61 -24.60 -33.92
CA PRO A 31 3.85 -24.61 -35.35
C PRO A 31 3.31 -23.35 -36.02
N ASN A 32 3.69 -23.12 -37.28
CA ASN A 32 3.33 -21.87 -37.97
C ASN A 32 1.84 -21.83 -38.38
N ASP A 33 1.16 -22.97 -38.41
CA ASP A 33 -0.24 -23.15 -38.75
C ASP A 33 -1.17 -23.34 -37.53
N ALA A 34 -0.63 -23.10 -36.33
CA ALA A 34 -1.41 -23.12 -35.10
C ALA A 34 -1.11 -21.93 -34.23
N LEU A 35 -2.00 -21.62 -33.30
CA LEU A 35 -1.77 -20.77 -32.13
C LEU A 35 -2.16 -21.55 -30.87
N ALA A 36 -1.69 -21.11 -29.70
CA ALA A 36 -2.14 -21.68 -28.46
C ALA A 36 -2.82 -20.63 -27.57
N LEU A 37 -3.86 -21.09 -26.84
CA LEU A 37 -4.57 -20.30 -25.84
C LEU A 37 -4.24 -20.83 -24.45
N ILE A 38 -4.02 -19.90 -23.52
CA ILE A 38 -3.62 -20.21 -22.14
C ILE A 38 -4.71 -19.80 -21.17
N SER A 39 -4.97 -20.65 -20.19
CA SER A 39 -5.88 -20.36 -19.10
C SER A 39 -5.36 -20.95 -17.79
N ILE A 40 -5.54 -20.21 -16.67
CA ILE A 40 -5.35 -20.79 -15.34
C ILE A 40 -6.49 -21.79 -15.06
N ARG A 41 -6.19 -22.91 -14.42
CA ARG A 41 -7.20 -23.88 -13.98
C ARG A 41 -8.17 -23.26 -12.98
N ALA A 42 -9.43 -23.66 -13.08
CA ALA A 42 -10.53 -23.09 -12.29
C ALA A 42 -10.25 -23.09 -10.77
N GLY A 43 -9.63 -24.13 -10.24
CA GLY A 43 -9.30 -24.22 -8.81
C GLY A 43 -8.39 -23.09 -8.29
N TYR A 44 -7.53 -22.51 -9.13
CA TYR A 44 -6.72 -21.36 -8.79
C TYR A 44 -7.46 -20.03 -9.04
N LYS A 45 -8.27 -19.96 -10.11
CA LYS A 45 -9.13 -18.79 -10.37
C LYS A 45 -10.09 -18.53 -9.20
N PHE A 46 -10.71 -19.57 -8.67
CA PHE A 46 -11.65 -19.47 -7.54
C PHE A 46 -10.97 -19.05 -6.23
N LYS A 47 -9.67 -19.22 -6.11
CA LYS A 47 -8.87 -18.66 -5.01
C LYS A 47 -8.47 -17.20 -5.22
N GLY A 48 -8.82 -16.62 -6.38
CA GLY A 48 -8.51 -15.25 -6.73
C GLY A 48 -7.20 -15.05 -7.50
N LEU A 49 -6.56 -16.13 -7.99
CA LEU A 49 -5.36 -15.99 -8.81
C LEU A 49 -5.72 -15.58 -10.23
N ILE A 50 -5.18 -14.44 -10.66
CA ILE A 50 -5.39 -13.84 -11.98
C ILE A 50 -4.11 -13.96 -12.78
N ASN A 51 -4.19 -14.39 -14.05
CA ASN A 51 -3.12 -14.23 -15.03
C ASN A 51 -3.17 -12.80 -15.57
N VAL A 52 -2.11 -12.04 -15.35
CA VAL A 52 -1.95 -10.65 -15.80
C VAL A 52 -1.24 -10.60 -17.16
N SER A 53 -0.47 -11.63 -17.48
CA SER A 53 0.19 -11.77 -18.79
C SER A 53 -0.80 -12.19 -19.90
N GLY A 54 -0.32 -12.22 -21.12
CA GLY A 54 -1.12 -12.62 -22.28
C GLY A 54 -1.78 -14.01 -22.13
N PHE A 55 -2.81 -14.22 -22.89
CA PHE A 55 -3.61 -15.46 -22.88
C PHE A 55 -3.35 -16.35 -24.10
N HIS A 56 -2.44 -15.96 -24.99
CA HIS A 56 -2.12 -16.70 -26.20
C HIS A 56 -0.60 -16.86 -26.40
N VAL A 57 -0.24 -17.82 -27.21
CA VAL A 57 1.12 -18.06 -27.67
C VAL A 57 1.11 -18.04 -29.19
N ASP A 58 1.94 -17.20 -29.76
CA ASP A 58 1.97 -16.94 -31.20
C ASP A 58 2.49 -18.13 -32.01
N PRO A 59 2.07 -18.27 -33.27
CA PRO A 59 2.68 -19.20 -34.23
C PRO A 59 4.20 -18.99 -34.31
N GLY A 60 4.94 -20.09 -34.35
CA GLY A 60 6.40 -20.07 -34.41
C GLY A 60 7.11 -19.83 -33.07
N TRP A 61 6.38 -19.73 -31.96
CA TRP A 61 6.96 -19.72 -30.63
C TRP A 61 7.71 -21.03 -30.34
N SER A 62 8.82 -20.94 -29.60
CA SER A 62 9.49 -22.08 -28.98
C SER A 62 10.15 -21.60 -27.69
N GLY A 63 10.04 -22.40 -26.62
CA GLY A 63 10.62 -22.10 -25.30
C GLY A 63 9.68 -22.38 -24.15
N LYS A 64 10.12 -22.05 -22.94
CA LYS A 64 9.28 -22.04 -21.73
C LYS A 64 8.37 -20.84 -21.72
N LEU A 65 7.19 -20.98 -21.13
CA LEU A 65 6.26 -19.88 -20.97
C LEU A 65 6.46 -19.19 -19.62
N LEU A 66 6.46 -17.86 -19.65
CA LEU A 66 6.52 -17.00 -18.50
C LEU A 66 5.16 -16.35 -18.28
N PHE A 67 4.62 -16.53 -17.08
CA PHE A 67 3.36 -15.91 -16.66
C PHE A 67 3.60 -14.92 -15.54
N SER A 68 2.93 -13.79 -15.61
CA SER A 68 2.76 -12.89 -14.48
C SER A 68 1.38 -13.13 -13.87
N VAL A 69 1.35 -13.38 -12.57
CA VAL A 69 0.12 -13.65 -11.84
C VAL A 69 -0.04 -12.70 -10.66
N TYR A 70 -1.28 -12.42 -10.32
CA TYR A 70 -1.64 -11.56 -9.19
C TYR A 70 -2.70 -12.27 -8.35
N ASN A 71 -2.51 -12.27 -7.02
CA ASN A 71 -3.51 -12.81 -6.11
C ASN A 71 -4.46 -11.69 -5.66
N ALA A 72 -5.62 -11.61 -6.31
CA ALA A 72 -6.72 -10.72 -5.95
C ALA A 72 -7.66 -11.31 -4.89
N GLY A 73 -7.43 -12.57 -4.48
CA GLY A 73 -8.26 -13.25 -3.48
C GLY A 73 -7.91 -12.85 -2.04
N PRO A 74 -8.77 -13.22 -1.09
CA PRO A 74 -8.58 -12.87 0.33
C PRO A 74 -7.59 -13.77 1.07
N THR A 75 -7.20 -14.91 0.49
CA THR A 75 -6.36 -15.92 1.14
C THR A 75 -5.05 -16.15 0.40
N VAL A 76 -4.07 -16.76 1.06
CA VAL A 76 -2.80 -17.15 0.44
C VAL A 76 -3.04 -18.26 -0.57
N VAL A 77 -2.58 -18.05 -1.80
CA VAL A 77 -2.54 -19.10 -2.84
C VAL A 77 -1.21 -19.83 -2.74
N THR A 78 -1.28 -21.13 -2.47
CA THR A 78 -0.11 -21.99 -2.39
C THR A 78 0.01 -22.79 -3.69
N LEU A 79 1.19 -22.71 -4.30
CA LEU A 79 1.56 -23.41 -5.53
C LEU A 79 2.67 -24.39 -5.21
N LYS A 80 2.58 -25.59 -5.75
CA LYS A 80 3.64 -26.59 -5.64
C LYS A 80 4.27 -26.82 -7.02
N ARG A 81 5.60 -26.90 -7.05
CA ARG A 81 6.34 -27.15 -8.28
C ARG A 81 5.90 -28.50 -8.87
N GLY A 82 5.65 -28.54 -10.18
CA GLY A 82 5.19 -29.73 -10.90
C GLY A 82 3.68 -29.96 -10.86
N GLU A 83 2.92 -29.17 -10.08
CA GLU A 83 1.46 -29.24 -10.15
C GLU A 83 0.94 -28.53 -11.41
N PRO A 84 -0.02 -29.15 -12.14
CA PRO A 84 -0.60 -28.54 -13.33
C PRO A 84 -1.47 -27.35 -12.93
N MET A 85 -1.03 -26.14 -13.32
CA MET A 85 -1.69 -24.88 -12.96
C MET A 85 -2.32 -24.19 -14.16
N PHE A 86 -1.73 -24.32 -15.33
CA PHE A 86 -2.23 -23.76 -16.56
C PHE A 86 -2.77 -24.84 -17.48
N LEU A 87 -3.71 -24.43 -18.31
CA LEU A 87 -4.25 -25.19 -19.44
C LEU A 87 -3.73 -24.52 -20.71
N ILE A 88 -3.27 -25.32 -21.65
CA ILE A 88 -2.94 -24.89 -22.99
C ILE A 88 -3.89 -25.60 -23.98
N VAL A 89 -4.48 -24.84 -24.88
CA VAL A 89 -5.36 -25.32 -25.94
C VAL A 89 -4.74 -24.87 -27.26
N TYR A 90 -4.48 -25.80 -28.13
CA TYR A 90 -4.01 -25.50 -29.48
C TYR A 90 -5.22 -25.30 -30.39
N ALA A 91 -5.11 -24.29 -31.25
CA ALA A 91 -6.10 -23.99 -32.26
C ALA A 91 -5.42 -23.92 -33.62
N ASP A 92 -5.89 -24.70 -34.56
CA ASP A 92 -5.40 -24.68 -35.94
C ASP A 92 -5.83 -23.38 -36.63
N LEU A 93 -4.97 -22.88 -37.48
CA LEU A 93 -5.23 -21.72 -38.35
C LEU A 93 -5.66 -22.22 -39.73
N ASP A 94 -6.54 -21.50 -40.40
CA ASP A 94 -6.96 -21.81 -41.77
C ASP A 94 -5.80 -21.92 -42.77
N ARG A 95 -4.69 -21.29 -42.45
CA ARG A 95 -3.43 -21.29 -43.19
C ARG A 95 -2.26 -20.91 -42.31
N ALA A 96 -1.07 -21.36 -42.65
CA ALA A 96 0.15 -20.96 -41.93
C ALA A 96 0.32 -19.45 -41.86
N SER A 97 0.66 -18.95 -40.69
CA SER A 97 0.92 -17.53 -40.46
C SER A 97 2.15 -17.07 -41.23
N LYS A 98 2.00 -16.00 -41.97
CA LYS A 98 3.14 -15.33 -42.65
C LYS A 98 4.03 -14.58 -41.64
N LYS A 99 3.48 -14.25 -40.46
CA LYS A 99 4.17 -13.55 -39.38
C LYS A 99 4.28 -14.49 -38.17
N THR A 100 5.44 -15.11 -38.04
CA THR A 100 5.76 -15.97 -36.91
C THR A 100 6.46 -15.20 -35.81
N TYR A 101 6.36 -15.69 -34.56
CA TYR A 101 7.04 -15.06 -33.44
C TYR A 101 8.57 -15.04 -33.65
N ASN A 102 9.15 -13.86 -33.57
CA ASN A 102 10.59 -13.62 -33.67
C ASN A 102 11.09 -12.60 -32.62
N GLY A 103 10.43 -12.54 -31.46
CA GLY A 103 10.80 -11.66 -30.36
C GLY A 103 11.98 -12.19 -29.53
N LYS A 104 12.51 -11.33 -28.65
CA LYS A 104 13.68 -11.64 -27.80
C LYS A 104 13.46 -12.85 -26.86
N SER A 105 12.22 -13.15 -26.51
CA SER A 105 11.89 -14.26 -25.62
C SER A 105 11.82 -15.62 -26.32
N LYS A 106 12.06 -15.70 -27.64
CA LYS A 106 12.12 -16.98 -28.36
C LYS A 106 13.29 -17.81 -27.82
N GLY A 107 13.03 -19.07 -27.50
CA GLY A 107 14.04 -19.94 -26.87
C GLY A 107 14.22 -19.71 -25.36
N GLN A 108 13.35 -18.91 -24.73
CA GLN A 108 13.44 -18.58 -23.33
C GLN A 108 13.46 -19.84 -22.44
N VAL A 109 14.43 -19.87 -21.51
CA VAL A 109 14.63 -20.99 -20.56
C VAL A 109 14.67 -20.53 -19.12
N ASP A 110 14.85 -19.23 -18.88
CA ASP A 110 14.92 -18.61 -17.55
C ASP A 110 14.24 -17.22 -17.58
N ILE A 111 13.98 -16.66 -16.40
CA ILE A 111 13.38 -15.33 -16.24
C ILE A 111 14.49 -14.28 -16.46
N ASP A 112 14.25 -13.34 -17.39
CA ASP A 112 15.17 -12.25 -17.63
C ASP A 112 15.33 -11.37 -16.38
N ALA A 113 16.57 -11.10 -15.98
CA ALA A 113 16.89 -10.27 -14.82
C ALA A 113 16.29 -8.85 -14.92
N SER A 114 16.21 -8.29 -16.13
CA SER A 114 15.62 -6.97 -16.36
C SER A 114 14.13 -6.88 -15.97
N LEU A 115 13.39 -7.98 -16.07
CA LEU A 115 12.01 -8.04 -15.61
C LEU A 115 11.91 -7.96 -14.08
N LEU A 116 12.94 -8.43 -13.38
CA LEU A 116 12.98 -8.44 -11.92
C LEU A 116 13.42 -7.07 -11.36
N GLU A 117 14.29 -6.36 -12.03
CA GLU A 117 14.72 -5.01 -11.66
C GLU A 117 13.55 -4.03 -11.62
N ASN A 118 12.63 -4.12 -12.59
CA ASN A 118 11.43 -3.30 -12.66
C ASN A 118 10.37 -3.63 -11.59
N MET A 119 10.54 -4.72 -10.83
CA MET A 119 9.63 -5.11 -9.73
C MET A 119 10.05 -4.56 -8.36
N THR A 120 11.12 -3.80 -8.27
CA THR A 120 11.63 -3.27 -6.99
C THR A 120 10.82 -2.08 -6.47
N GLU A 121 10.00 -1.44 -7.28
CA GLU A 121 9.06 -0.44 -6.82
C GLU A 121 7.91 -1.08 -6.04
N GLN A 122 7.55 -0.48 -4.92
CA GLN A 122 6.49 -0.96 -4.04
C GLN A 122 5.15 -0.98 -4.81
N VAL A 123 4.72 -2.17 -5.19
CA VAL A 123 3.36 -2.34 -5.72
C VAL A 123 2.41 -2.12 -4.55
N PHE A 124 1.72 -0.99 -4.52
CA PHE A 124 0.67 -0.71 -3.54
C PHE A 124 -0.49 -1.67 -3.78
N SER A 125 -0.53 -2.75 -3.01
CA SER A 125 -1.69 -3.63 -3.02
C SER A 125 -2.86 -2.97 -2.27
N PRO A 126 -4.12 -3.24 -2.65
CA PRO A 126 -5.29 -2.76 -1.91
C PRO A 126 -5.21 -3.07 -0.41
N LEU A 127 -4.63 -4.21 -0.05
CA LEU A 127 -4.42 -4.61 1.34
C LEU A 127 -3.39 -3.72 2.07
N MET A 128 -2.32 -3.31 1.39
CA MET A 128 -1.36 -2.36 1.98
C MET A 128 -1.99 -0.99 2.18
N LEU A 129 -2.78 -0.51 1.22
CA LEU A 129 -3.52 0.74 1.35
C LEU A 129 -4.51 0.70 2.53
N GLN A 130 -5.24 -0.40 2.69
CA GLN A 130 -6.14 -0.58 3.84
C GLN A 130 -5.38 -0.54 5.18
N ARG A 131 -4.22 -1.17 5.27
CA ARG A 131 -3.38 -1.13 6.48
C ARG A 131 -2.86 0.27 6.77
N GLN A 132 -2.40 0.98 5.75
CA GLN A 132 -1.94 2.37 5.90
C GLN A 132 -3.08 3.29 6.32
N LEU A 133 -4.29 3.13 5.75
CA LEU A 133 -5.47 3.87 6.17
C LEU A 133 -5.83 3.61 7.64
N ALA A 134 -5.84 2.35 8.06
CA ALA A 134 -6.11 2.00 9.45
C ALA A 134 -5.06 2.56 10.43
N GLU A 135 -3.81 2.63 10.02
CA GLU A 135 -2.73 3.22 10.83
C GLU A 135 -2.87 4.74 10.92
N ILE A 136 -3.18 5.41 9.81
CA ILE A 136 -3.47 6.86 9.78
C ILE A 136 -4.68 7.18 10.67
N GLU A 137 -5.74 6.41 10.58
CA GLU A 137 -6.95 6.56 11.40
C GLU A 137 -6.63 6.42 12.91
N LYS A 138 -5.80 5.44 13.27
CA LYS A 138 -5.33 5.25 14.65
C LYS A 138 -4.51 6.45 15.14
N ILE A 139 -3.61 6.98 14.33
CA ILE A 139 -2.82 8.16 14.68
C ILE A 139 -3.74 9.39 14.80
N ALA A 140 -4.67 9.59 13.88
CA ALA A 140 -5.60 10.70 13.90
C ALA A 140 -6.49 10.70 15.16
N THR A 141 -7.03 9.53 15.55
CA THR A 141 -7.84 9.39 16.77
C THR A 141 -7.03 9.63 18.04
N ALA A 142 -5.79 9.13 18.11
CA ALA A 142 -4.89 9.38 19.23
C ALA A 142 -4.55 10.87 19.36
N THR A 143 -4.24 11.53 18.24
CA THR A 143 -3.95 12.97 18.20
C THR A 143 -5.17 13.79 18.62
N ALA A 144 -6.36 13.48 18.12
CA ALA A 144 -7.59 14.16 18.48
C ALA A 144 -7.90 14.03 19.98
N SER A 145 -7.67 12.87 20.58
CA SER A 145 -7.84 12.66 22.02
C SER A 145 -6.87 13.49 22.85
N THR A 146 -5.59 13.56 22.44
CA THR A 146 -4.56 14.37 23.12
C THR A 146 -4.88 15.85 23.04
N VAL A 147 -5.29 16.35 21.87
CA VAL A 147 -5.72 17.76 21.72
C VAL A 147 -6.93 18.06 22.57
N SER A 148 -7.92 17.17 22.62
CA SER A 148 -9.11 17.34 23.47
C SER A 148 -8.75 17.44 24.96
N VAL A 149 -7.85 16.60 25.45
CA VAL A 149 -7.39 16.64 26.85
C VAL A 149 -6.64 17.94 27.13
N ALA A 150 -5.70 18.33 26.27
CA ALA A 150 -4.95 19.56 26.42
C ALA A 150 -5.86 20.80 26.44
N THR A 151 -6.85 20.85 25.55
CA THR A 151 -7.82 21.95 25.50
C THR A 151 -8.67 22.02 26.78
N LYS A 152 -9.17 20.89 27.28
CA LYS A 152 -9.94 20.83 28.54
C LYS A 152 -9.09 21.29 29.73
N THR A 153 -7.82 20.86 29.79
CA THR A 153 -6.89 21.28 30.84
C THR A 153 -6.63 22.78 30.78
N LEU A 154 -6.42 23.35 29.60
CA LEU A 154 -6.22 24.78 29.42
C LEU A 154 -7.44 25.61 29.89
N ILE A 155 -8.64 25.17 29.48
CA ILE A 155 -9.91 25.80 29.88
C ILE A 155 -10.06 25.74 31.40
N SER A 156 -9.72 24.62 32.04
CA SER A 156 -9.79 24.49 33.51
C SER A 156 -8.82 25.40 34.22
N ILE A 157 -7.59 25.53 33.72
CA ILE A 157 -6.58 26.46 34.29
C ILE A 157 -7.04 27.91 34.19
N VAL A 158 -7.54 28.31 33.01
CA VAL A 158 -8.06 29.69 32.79
C VAL A 158 -9.26 29.93 33.73
N GLY A 159 -10.17 28.96 33.87
CA GLY A 159 -11.31 29.07 34.78
C GLY A 159 -10.87 29.25 36.24
N LEU A 160 -9.87 28.52 36.72
CA LEU A 160 -9.30 28.65 38.06
C LEU A 160 -8.65 30.03 38.27
N LEU A 161 -7.91 30.51 37.29
CA LEU A 161 -7.29 31.86 37.34
C LEU A 161 -8.34 32.97 37.42
N LEU A 162 -9.43 32.84 36.65
CA LEU A 162 -10.54 33.81 36.70
C LEU A 162 -11.28 33.77 38.05
N ALA A 163 -11.50 32.56 38.59
CA ALA A 163 -12.10 32.42 39.92
C ALA A 163 -11.24 33.01 41.04
N PHE A 164 -9.91 32.77 40.97
CA PHE A 164 -8.96 33.34 41.91
C PHE A 164 -8.92 34.87 41.80
N TYR A 165 -8.95 35.41 40.59
CA TYR A 165 -9.04 36.83 40.32
C TYR A 165 -10.32 37.45 40.91
N ALA A 166 -11.48 36.81 40.75
CA ALA A 166 -12.73 37.27 41.28
C ALA A 166 -12.75 37.30 42.83
N ILE A 167 -12.13 36.29 43.46
CA ILE A 167 -11.95 36.23 44.93
C ILE A 167 -11.05 37.44 45.39
N LEU A 168 -9.93 37.64 44.78
CA LEU A 168 -9.03 38.76 45.10
C LEU A 168 -9.74 40.10 44.92
N ALA A 169 -10.52 40.28 43.87
CA ALA A 169 -11.29 41.50 43.61
C ALA A 169 -12.30 41.80 44.70
N THR A 170 -12.88 40.73 45.31
CA THR A 170 -13.88 40.85 46.34
C THR A 170 -13.29 41.17 47.70
N PHE A 171 -12.18 40.53 48.08
CA PHE A 171 -11.60 40.66 49.42
C PHE A 171 -10.47 41.70 49.54
N ALA A 172 -9.86 42.12 48.45
CA ALA A 172 -8.75 43.10 48.42
C ALA A 172 -8.85 44.06 47.23
N PRO A 173 -9.92 44.86 47.15
CA PRO A 173 -10.15 45.70 45.95
C PRO A 173 -9.06 46.74 45.67
N GLY A 174 -8.29 47.16 46.69
CA GLY A 174 -7.17 48.13 46.51
C GLY A 174 -5.86 47.48 46.06
N SER A 175 -5.66 46.21 46.32
CA SER A 175 -4.39 45.49 45.98
C SER A 175 -4.32 45.06 44.51
N LEU A 176 -5.46 44.82 43.89
CA LEU A 176 -5.54 44.37 42.51
C LEU A 176 -5.06 45.38 41.50
N GLY A 177 -5.41 46.65 41.69
CA GLY A 177 -4.93 47.74 40.84
C GLY A 177 -3.41 47.88 40.88
N VAL A 178 -2.82 47.70 42.06
CA VAL A 178 -1.37 47.83 42.26
C VAL A 178 -0.63 46.62 41.66
N VAL A 179 -1.17 45.38 41.79
CA VAL A 179 -0.56 44.18 41.21
C VAL A 179 -0.67 44.21 39.69
N LEU A 180 -1.82 44.59 39.15
CA LEU A 180 -1.99 44.71 37.70
C LEU A 180 -1.09 45.80 37.09
N ALA A 181 -0.99 46.96 37.75
CA ALA A 181 -0.11 48.02 37.31
C ALA A 181 1.36 47.54 37.29
N LYS A 182 1.84 46.91 38.37
CA LYS A 182 3.21 46.35 38.41
C LYS A 182 3.47 45.29 37.37
N THR A 183 2.49 44.44 37.12
CA THR A 183 2.63 43.34 36.11
C THR A 183 2.66 43.92 34.69
N LEU A 184 1.83 44.92 34.40
CA LEU A 184 1.83 45.59 33.10
C LEU A 184 3.09 46.43 32.87
N GLU A 185 3.59 47.13 33.91
CA GLU A 185 4.87 47.82 33.85
C GLU A 185 6.05 46.85 33.60
N SER A 186 6.05 45.70 34.28
CA SER A 186 7.09 44.69 34.04
C SER A 186 7.01 44.04 32.64
N ALA A 187 5.85 44.08 32.01
CA ALA A 187 5.61 43.63 30.63
C ALA A 187 5.86 44.76 29.59
N GLY A 188 6.31 45.96 30.01
CA GLY A 188 6.66 47.06 29.13
C GLY A 188 5.50 47.97 28.70
N TYR A 189 4.36 47.91 29.38
CA TYR A 189 3.23 48.78 29.11
C TYR A 189 3.23 49.99 30.06
N GLU A 190 3.27 51.23 29.54
CA GLU A 190 3.09 52.45 30.32
C GLU A 190 1.61 52.65 30.71
N ILE A 191 1.33 52.74 32.02
CA ILE A 191 -0.01 53.01 32.54
C ILE A 191 -0.10 54.51 32.86
N LYS A 192 -0.84 55.28 32.05
CA LYS A 192 -1.18 56.66 32.38
C LYS A 192 -2.22 56.67 33.52
N GLN A 193 -1.80 57.02 34.68
CA GLN A 193 -2.73 57.34 35.77
C GLN A 193 -3.53 58.61 35.40
N LYS A 194 -4.85 58.49 35.33
CA LYS A 194 -5.76 59.62 35.21
C LYS A 194 -5.83 60.26 36.58
N GLN A 195 -5.13 61.40 36.74
CA GLN A 195 -5.29 62.27 37.95
C GLN A 195 -6.76 62.65 37.98
N SER A 196 -7.45 62.24 39.06
CA SER A 196 -8.75 62.77 39.45
C SER A 196 -8.50 64.12 40.07
N GLU A 197 -8.72 65.18 39.31
CA GLU A 197 -8.89 66.52 39.88
C GLU A 197 -10.24 66.58 40.61
N ALA A 198 -10.17 66.93 41.91
CA ALA A 198 -11.28 67.21 42.78
C ALA A 198 -11.92 68.53 42.50
#